data_8e50c2de6e3921dda03e7007a97cc680
#
_entry.id   8e50c2de6e3921dda03e7007a97cc680
#
_cell.length_a   1.000
_cell.length_b   1.000
_cell.length_c   1.000
_cell.angle_alpha   90.00
_cell.angle_beta   90.00
_cell.angle_gamma   90.00
#
_symmetry.space_group_name_H-M   'P 1'
#
loop_
_entity.id
_entity.type
_entity.pdbx_description
1 polymer ?
#
loop_
_entity_poly.entity_id
_entity_poly.type
_entity_poly.pdbx_seq_one_letter_code
_entity_poly.pdbx_strand_id
1 'polypeptide(L)'
;MLKGGVIMDVVTPEQAKIAEDAGACAVMALERVPADIRAQGGVARMSDPDLIEGIIEAVSIPVMAKARIGHFVEAQVLESLRVDFIDESEVLSPADYANHIDKWAFGVPFVCGATNLGEALRRITEGAAMIRSKGEAGTGDVSEAVRHLRTIRAEMARLSSMSPDELYVAAKELQAPYDLVAEVARTGELPVVLFVAGGVATPADAALVMQMGAQGVFVGSGIFKSGNPAARAAAIVKATTAYDDPDTIAGVSRGLGEAMVG
;
A
#
# COMPACT_ATOMS: atom_id res chain seq x y z
N MET A 1 -7.05 -7.06 11.02
CA MET A 1 -5.73 -7.65 11.32
C MET A 1 -4.60 -6.70 10.96
N LEU A 2 -4.55 -6.11 9.75
CA LEU A 2 -3.43 -5.26 9.30
C LEU A 2 -3.54 -3.78 9.72
N LYS A 3 -4.73 -3.30 10.08
CA LYS A 3 -5.01 -1.89 10.42
C LYS A 3 -4.12 -1.41 11.57
N GLY A 4 -3.49 -0.24 11.38
CA GLY A 4 -2.54 0.37 12.33
C GLY A 4 -1.10 -0.14 12.17
N GLY A 5 -0.83 -1.03 11.22
CA GLY A 5 0.48 -1.64 11.03
C GLY A 5 1.29 -1.08 9.87
N VAL A 6 2.49 -1.62 9.75
CA VAL A 6 3.43 -1.36 8.65
C VAL A 6 3.58 -2.62 7.82
N ILE A 7 3.39 -2.50 6.51
CA ILE A 7 3.70 -3.55 5.53
C ILE A 7 5.03 -3.17 4.87
N MET A 8 5.99 -4.08 4.87
CA MET A 8 7.33 -3.80 4.36
C MET A 8 7.61 -4.57 3.08
N ASP A 9 8.05 -3.85 2.04
CA ASP A 9 8.55 -4.46 0.80
C ASP A 9 9.91 -5.11 1.07
N VAL A 10 10.05 -6.39 0.72
CA VAL A 10 11.26 -7.18 0.95
C VAL A 10 11.65 -7.93 -0.32
N VAL A 11 12.96 -8.12 -0.53
CA VAL A 11 13.50 -8.80 -1.72
C VAL A 11 14.32 -10.06 -1.38
N THR A 12 14.47 -10.38 -0.10
CA THR A 12 15.12 -11.60 0.36
C THR A 12 14.45 -12.13 1.65
N PRO A 13 14.61 -13.43 1.97
CA PRO A 13 14.16 -13.99 3.25
C PRO A 13 14.78 -13.28 4.47
N GLU A 14 16.03 -12.83 4.39
CA GLU A 14 16.71 -12.09 5.47
C GLU A 14 16.05 -10.73 5.72
N GLN A 15 15.68 -10.01 4.65
CA GLN A 15 14.93 -8.75 4.79
C GLN A 15 13.54 -8.98 5.39
N ALA A 16 12.88 -10.09 5.02
CA ALA A 16 11.59 -10.47 5.60
C ALA A 16 11.71 -10.70 7.12
N LYS A 17 12.79 -11.34 7.57
CA LYS A 17 13.05 -11.51 9.00
C LYS A 17 13.31 -10.17 9.70
N ILE A 18 14.09 -9.28 9.11
CA ILE A 18 14.30 -7.92 9.65
C ILE A 18 12.95 -7.19 9.80
N ALA A 19 12.05 -7.31 8.81
CA ALA A 19 10.73 -6.72 8.86
C ALA A 19 9.87 -7.32 9.99
N GLU A 20 9.84 -8.65 10.11
CA GLU A 20 9.11 -9.34 11.18
C GLU A 20 9.64 -8.97 12.55
N ASP A 21 10.97 -9.00 12.76
CA ASP A 21 11.63 -8.65 14.02
C ASP A 21 11.37 -7.18 14.41
N ALA A 22 11.23 -6.30 13.43
CA ALA A 22 10.86 -4.90 13.65
C ALA A 22 9.39 -4.69 14.01
N GLY A 23 8.54 -5.70 13.87
CA GLY A 23 7.12 -5.66 14.18
C GLY A 23 6.23 -5.28 12.99
N ALA A 24 6.66 -5.54 11.75
CA ALA A 24 5.81 -5.41 10.58
C ALA A 24 4.56 -6.30 10.72
N CYS A 25 3.42 -5.83 10.25
CA CYS A 25 2.18 -6.63 10.27
C CYS A 25 2.05 -7.57 9.07
N ALA A 26 2.83 -7.35 8.01
CA ALA A 26 2.96 -8.18 6.83
C ALA A 26 4.21 -7.77 6.04
N VAL A 27 4.63 -8.61 5.11
CA VAL A 27 5.67 -8.29 4.13
C VAL A 27 5.11 -8.39 2.71
N MET A 28 5.69 -7.59 1.80
CA MET A 28 5.42 -7.64 0.37
C MET A 28 6.65 -8.22 -0.33
N ALA A 29 6.53 -9.43 -0.87
CA ALA A 29 7.61 -10.08 -1.61
C ALA A 29 7.80 -9.43 -2.98
N LEU A 30 9.00 -8.95 -3.26
CA LEU A 30 9.41 -8.31 -4.50
C LEU A 30 10.74 -8.89 -4.99
N GLU A 31 10.92 -8.99 -6.29
CA GLU A 31 12.22 -9.28 -6.88
C GLU A 31 13.16 -8.07 -6.81
N ARG A 32 12.60 -6.87 -6.98
CA ARG A 32 13.29 -5.58 -6.90
C ARG A 32 12.42 -4.57 -6.16
N VAL A 33 13.02 -3.81 -5.24
CA VAL A 33 12.30 -2.68 -4.63
C VAL A 33 11.98 -1.61 -5.68
N PRO A 34 10.94 -0.79 -5.48
CA PRO A 34 10.52 0.22 -6.46
C PRO A 34 11.64 1.15 -6.94
N ALA A 35 12.60 1.50 -6.08
CA ALA A 35 13.77 2.31 -6.47
C ALA A 35 14.64 1.61 -7.52
N ASP A 36 14.85 0.30 -7.41
CA ASP A 36 15.65 -0.46 -8.37
C ASP A 36 14.90 -0.62 -9.70
N ILE A 37 13.57 -0.78 -9.66
CA ILE A 37 12.73 -0.81 -10.88
C ILE A 37 12.86 0.52 -11.63
N ARG A 38 12.80 1.66 -10.93
CA ARG A 38 13.01 2.98 -11.54
C ARG A 38 14.40 3.11 -12.18
N ALA A 39 15.45 2.74 -11.45
CA ALA A 39 16.82 2.92 -11.88
C ALA A 39 17.20 2.04 -13.07
N GLN A 40 16.73 0.80 -13.10
CA GLN A 40 17.09 -0.19 -14.12
C GLN A 40 16.18 -0.13 -15.35
N GLY A 41 14.93 0.35 -15.19
CA GLY A 41 13.94 0.37 -16.25
C GLY A 41 13.53 -1.04 -16.72
N GLY A 42 12.99 -1.12 -17.94
CA GLY A 42 12.55 -2.37 -18.54
C GLY A 42 11.16 -2.82 -18.05
N VAL A 43 10.81 -4.07 -18.33
CA VAL A 43 9.53 -4.67 -17.95
C VAL A 43 9.66 -5.29 -16.57
N ALA A 44 8.93 -4.75 -15.58
CA ALA A 44 8.82 -5.32 -14.25
C ALA A 44 7.63 -6.29 -14.20
N ARG A 45 7.85 -7.50 -13.70
CA ARG A 45 6.89 -8.60 -13.65
C ARG A 45 6.71 -9.12 -12.23
N MET A 46 5.81 -10.08 -12.07
CA MET A 46 5.70 -10.94 -10.88
C MET A 46 7.07 -11.51 -10.50
N SER A 47 7.36 -11.59 -9.21
CA SER A 47 8.59 -12.19 -8.69
C SER A 47 8.66 -13.69 -8.94
N ASP A 48 9.88 -14.23 -8.95
CA ASP A 48 10.13 -15.67 -9.08
C ASP A 48 9.41 -16.44 -7.95
N PRO A 49 8.71 -17.53 -8.26
CA PRO A 49 8.06 -18.39 -7.26
C PRO A 49 8.99 -18.88 -6.15
N ASP A 50 10.23 -19.29 -6.44
CA ASP A 50 11.18 -19.77 -5.44
C ASP A 50 11.53 -18.67 -4.43
N LEU A 51 11.63 -17.41 -4.89
CA LEU A 51 11.83 -16.27 -3.99
C LEU A 51 10.62 -16.06 -3.06
N ILE A 52 9.41 -16.12 -3.61
CA ILE A 52 8.17 -15.94 -2.83
C ILE A 52 8.05 -17.05 -1.78
N GLU A 53 8.26 -18.30 -2.17
CA GLU A 53 8.22 -19.46 -1.24
C GLU A 53 9.28 -19.34 -0.16
N GLY A 54 10.52 -18.93 -0.51
CA GLY A 54 11.58 -18.69 0.48
C GLY A 54 11.24 -17.59 1.48
N ILE A 55 10.50 -16.56 1.09
CA ILE A 55 10.01 -15.54 2.00
C ILE A 55 8.87 -16.07 2.87
N ILE A 56 7.93 -16.83 2.31
CA ILE A 56 6.84 -17.47 3.07
C ILE A 56 7.41 -18.39 4.16
N GLU A 57 8.44 -19.19 3.85
CA GLU A 57 9.07 -20.08 4.80
C GLU A 57 9.86 -19.35 5.90
N ALA A 58 10.33 -18.14 5.62
CA ALA A 58 11.18 -17.38 6.54
C ALA A 58 10.41 -16.68 7.67
N VAL A 59 9.14 -16.33 7.48
CA VAL A 59 8.37 -15.50 8.41
C VAL A 59 7.05 -16.14 8.81
N SER A 60 6.51 -15.71 9.96
CA SER A 60 5.19 -16.14 10.46
C SER A 60 4.08 -15.12 10.18
N ILE A 61 4.44 -13.91 9.77
CA ILE A 61 3.51 -12.85 9.40
C ILE A 61 3.03 -13.03 7.96
N PRO A 62 1.87 -12.47 7.58
CA PRO A 62 1.33 -12.57 6.22
C PRO A 62 2.32 -12.11 5.14
N VAL A 63 2.34 -12.84 4.03
CA VAL A 63 3.14 -12.54 2.86
C VAL A 63 2.24 -12.13 1.71
N MET A 64 2.51 -10.96 1.14
CA MET A 64 1.87 -10.42 -0.05
C MET A 64 2.81 -10.53 -1.25
N ALA A 65 2.28 -10.60 -2.46
CA ALA A 65 3.07 -10.51 -3.68
C ALA A 65 2.33 -9.68 -4.74
N LYS A 66 3.08 -9.17 -5.75
CA LYS A 66 2.53 -8.27 -6.77
C LYS A 66 2.26 -9.01 -8.08
N ALA A 67 1.08 -8.75 -8.66
CA ALA A 67 0.73 -9.07 -10.03
C ALA A 67 0.67 -7.79 -10.88
N ARG A 68 0.96 -7.90 -12.16
CA ARG A 68 0.78 -6.80 -13.11
C ARG A 68 -0.70 -6.48 -13.30
N ILE A 69 -1.02 -5.23 -13.53
CA ILE A 69 -2.40 -4.80 -13.82
C ILE A 69 -2.95 -5.61 -15.01
N GLY A 70 -4.11 -6.24 -14.81
CA GLY A 70 -4.81 -7.05 -15.81
C GLY A 70 -4.24 -8.45 -16.03
N HIS A 71 -3.15 -8.81 -15.39
CA HIS A 71 -2.51 -10.12 -15.60
C HIS A 71 -3.09 -11.20 -14.66
N PHE A 72 -4.30 -11.65 -14.95
CA PHE A 72 -5.00 -12.64 -14.12
C PHE A 72 -4.25 -13.98 -13.98
N VAL A 73 -3.39 -14.37 -14.95
CA VAL A 73 -2.60 -15.59 -14.83
C VAL A 73 -1.47 -15.44 -13.80
N GLU A 74 -0.82 -14.27 -13.68
CA GLU A 74 0.10 -14.01 -12.56
C GLU A 74 -0.64 -14.14 -11.22
N ALA A 75 -1.85 -13.62 -11.12
CA ALA A 75 -2.66 -13.77 -9.90
C ALA A 75 -2.99 -15.24 -9.60
N GLN A 76 -3.30 -16.06 -10.61
CA GLN A 76 -3.51 -17.51 -10.46
C GLN A 76 -2.26 -18.22 -9.95
N VAL A 77 -1.08 -17.85 -10.44
CA VAL A 77 0.20 -18.38 -9.95
C VAL A 77 0.40 -18.00 -8.50
N LEU A 78 0.22 -16.72 -8.13
CA LEU A 78 0.39 -16.25 -6.75
C LEU A 78 -0.60 -16.92 -5.79
N GLU A 79 -1.85 -17.10 -6.19
CA GLU A 79 -2.84 -17.84 -5.39
C GLU A 79 -2.42 -19.31 -5.19
N SER A 80 -1.84 -19.95 -6.21
CA SER A 80 -1.33 -21.33 -6.10
C SER A 80 -0.15 -21.46 -5.15
N LEU A 81 0.67 -20.41 -5.00
CA LEU A 81 1.76 -20.31 -4.03
C LEU A 81 1.26 -19.99 -2.61
N ARG A 82 -0.06 -19.78 -2.43
CA ARG A 82 -0.70 -19.50 -1.15
C ARG A 82 -0.22 -18.22 -0.48
N VAL A 83 0.05 -17.17 -1.27
CA VAL A 83 0.25 -15.84 -0.69
C VAL A 83 -1.03 -15.37 0.03
N ASP A 84 -0.88 -14.60 1.09
CA ASP A 84 -2.02 -14.12 1.89
C ASP A 84 -2.79 -12.98 1.22
N PHE A 85 -2.12 -12.18 0.37
CA PHE A 85 -2.70 -11.10 -0.41
C PHE A 85 -2.00 -10.95 -1.76
N ILE A 86 -2.72 -10.49 -2.77
CA ILE A 86 -2.15 -10.09 -4.07
C ILE A 86 -2.31 -8.58 -4.25
N ASP A 87 -1.22 -7.87 -4.51
CA ASP A 87 -1.26 -6.46 -4.92
C ASP A 87 -1.25 -6.38 -6.45
N GLU A 88 -2.40 -6.03 -7.04
CA GLU A 88 -2.47 -5.67 -8.47
C GLU A 88 -1.88 -4.28 -8.63
N SER A 89 -0.61 -4.22 -9.08
CA SER A 89 0.24 -3.07 -8.82
C SER A 89 0.69 -2.33 -10.08
N GLU A 90 0.51 -1.00 -10.03
CA GLU A 90 1.08 -0.04 -10.99
C GLU A 90 2.60 0.07 -10.92
N VAL A 91 3.24 -0.44 -9.88
CA VAL A 91 4.71 -0.49 -9.75
C VAL A 91 5.31 -1.45 -10.78
N LEU A 92 4.58 -2.50 -11.13
CA LEU A 92 4.95 -3.41 -12.22
C LEU A 92 4.47 -2.85 -13.57
N SER A 93 5.05 -3.34 -14.66
CA SER A 93 4.60 -2.99 -16.01
C SER A 93 3.20 -3.54 -16.27
N PRO A 94 2.21 -2.73 -16.69
CA PRO A 94 0.87 -3.23 -16.92
C PRO A 94 0.85 -4.27 -18.05
N ALA A 95 0.01 -5.30 -17.91
CA ALA A 95 -0.24 -6.29 -18.95
C ALA A 95 -1.48 -5.91 -19.78
N ASP A 96 -2.41 -5.17 -19.20
CA ASP A 96 -3.61 -4.64 -19.85
C ASP A 96 -3.80 -3.19 -19.45
N TYR A 97 -4.02 -2.31 -20.44
CA TYR A 97 -4.26 -0.88 -20.19
C TYR A 97 -5.72 -0.55 -19.89
N ALA A 98 -6.64 -1.43 -20.26
CA ALA A 98 -8.08 -1.21 -20.14
C ALA A 98 -8.71 -1.97 -18.98
N ASN A 99 -8.27 -3.22 -18.77
CA ASN A 99 -8.91 -4.13 -17.82
C ASN A 99 -8.02 -4.38 -16.60
N HIS A 100 -8.61 -4.25 -15.42
CA HIS A 100 -8.05 -4.81 -14.18
C HIS A 100 -8.52 -6.26 -14.00
N ILE A 101 -7.83 -6.97 -13.11
CA ILE A 101 -8.22 -8.35 -12.74
C ILE A 101 -9.60 -8.33 -12.09
N ASP A 102 -10.48 -9.26 -12.49
CA ASP A 102 -11.71 -9.55 -11.74
C ASP A 102 -11.34 -10.32 -10.45
N LYS A 103 -11.30 -9.60 -9.36
CA LYS A 103 -10.84 -10.11 -8.07
C LYS A 103 -11.86 -11.01 -7.39
N TRP A 104 -13.12 -10.91 -7.79
CA TRP A 104 -14.18 -11.81 -7.32
C TRP A 104 -14.00 -13.26 -7.77
N ALA A 105 -13.18 -13.48 -8.82
CA ALA A 105 -12.85 -14.82 -9.32
C ALA A 105 -11.81 -15.56 -8.45
N PHE A 106 -11.26 -14.92 -7.40
CA PHE A 106 -10.19 -15.46 -6.55
C PHE A 106 -10.63 -15.60 -5.10
N GLY A 107 -10.04 -16.55 -4.38
CA GLY A 107 -10.22 -16.72 -2.94
C GLY A 107 -9.28 -15.84 -2.11
N VAL A 108 -8.15 -15.43 -2.69
CA VAL A 108 -7.17 -14.56 -2.04
C VAL A 108 -7.58 -13.09 -2.13
N PRO A 109 -7.47 -12.28 -1.05
CA PRO A 109 -7.82 -10.87 -1.08
C PRO A 109 -6.79 -10.03 -1.87
N PHE A 110 -7.28 -8.96 -2.52
CA PHE A 110 -6.47 -8.06 -3.34
C PHE A 110 -6.27 -6.69 -2.71
N VAL A 111 -5.08 -6.14 -2.94
CA VAL A 111 -4.69 -4.74 -2.67
C VAL A 111 -4.59 -4.01 -4.00
N CYS A 112 -5.07 -2.77 -4.06
CA CYS A 112 -4.94 -1.91 -5.23
C CYS A 112 -4.55 -0.48 -4.85
N GLY A 113 -3.79 0.18 -5.73
CA GLY A 113 -3.46 1.59 -5.63
C GLY A 113 -4.59 2.49 -6.14
N ALA A 114 -4.73 3.67 -5.52
CA ALA A 114 -5.62 4.72 -6.00
C ALA A 114 -5.03 6.11 -5.73
N THR A 115 -5.39 7.07 -6.59
CA THR A 115 -4.99 8.48 -6.48
C THR A 115 -6.13 9.39 -6.04
N ASN A 116 -7.38 8.91 -6.16
CA ASN A 116 -8.62 9.63 -5.83
C ASN A 116 -9.72 8.63 -5.46
N LEU A 117 -10.84 9.15 -4.97
CA LEU A 117 -11.96 8.34 -4.51
C LEU A 117 -12.60 7.52 -5.64
N GLY A 118 -12.79 8.11 -6.82
CA GLY A 118 -13.40 7.42 -7.95
C GLY A 118 -12.59 6.18 -8.35
N GLU A 119 -11.26 6.30 -8.42
CA GLU A 119 -10.37 5.16 -8.68
C GLU A 119 -10.48 4.11 -7.57
N ALA A 120 -10.47 4.53 -6.30
CA ALA A 120 -10.61 3.61 -5.17
C ALA A 120 -11.93 2.81 -5.26
N LEU A 121 -13.05 3.48 -5.53
CA LEU A 121 -14.36 2.84 -5.62
C LEU A 121 -14.46 1.88 -6.81
N ARG A 122 -13.82 2.20 -7.94
CA ARG A 122 -13.74 1.25 -9.08
C ARG A 122 -12.97 -0.01 -8.70
N ARG A 123 -11.83 0.12 -8.02
CA ARG A 123 -11.05 -1.06 -7.53
C ARG A 123 -11.83 -1.89 -6.53
N ILE A 124 -12.58 -1.25 -5.63
CA ILE A 124 -13.47 -1.95 -4.68
C ILE A 124 -14.60 -2.68 -5.41
N THR A 125 -15.17 -2.06 -6.45
CA THR A 125 -16.18 -2.70 -7.31
C THR A 125 -15.65 -3.99 -7.94
N GLU A 126 -14.38 -4.01 -8.32
CA GLU A 126 -13.72 -5.18 -8.90
C GLU A 126 -13.28 -6.22 -7.84
N GLY A 127 -13.54 -5.97 -6.56
CA GLY A 127 -13.26 -6.89 -5.45
C GLY A 127 -12.00 -6.58 -4.64
N ALA A 128 -11.40 -5.39 -4.76
CA ALA A 128 -10.28 -5.02 -3.89
C ALA A 128 -10.70 -5.01 -2.42
N ALA A 129 -9.92 -5.68 -1.57
CA ALA A 129 -10.13 -5.78 -0.12
C ALA A 129 -9.32 -4.73 0.67
N MET A 130 -8.39 -4.05 0.02
CA MET A 130 -7.59 -2.95 0.56
C MET A 130 -7.28 -1.95 -0.54
N ILE A 131 -7.35 -0.67 -0.20
CA ILE A 131 -6.86 0.43 -1.03
C ILE A 131 -5.60 1.02 -0.39
N ARG A 132 -4.60 1.33 -1.22
CA ARG A 132 -3.45 2.14 -0.83
C ARG A 132 -3.31 3.35 -1.75
N SER A 133 -2.66 4.42 -1.27
CA SER A 133 -2.24 5.48 -2.19
C SER A 133 -1.23 4.91 -3.19
N LYS A 134 -1.19 5.47 -4.40
CA LYS A 134 -0.10 5.15 -5.34
C LYS A 134 1.20 5.82 -4.91
N GLY A 135 1.13 7.08 -4.49
CA GLY A 135 2.28 7.87 -4.12
C GLY A 135 3.31 7.93 -5.23
N GLU A 136 4.56 8.16 -4.87
CA GLU A 136 5.69 8.03 -5.77
C GLU A 136 6.63 6.95 -5.24
N ALA A 137 6.31 5.69 -5.56
CA ALA A 137 7.06 4.54 -5.11
C ALA A 137 8.53 4.60 -5.60
N GLY A 138 9.47 4.21 -4.73
CA GLY A 138 10.89 4.22 -5.05
C GLY A 138 11.58 5.56 -4.88
N THR A 139 10.95 6.50 -4.20
CA THR A 139 11.55 7.77 -3.77
C THR A 139 11.51 7.91 -2.25
N GLY A 140 12.20 8.90 -1.71
CA GLY A 140 12.09 9.34 -0.32
C GLY A 140 11.12 10.51 -0.13
N ASP A 141 10.32 10.84 -1.15
CA ASP A 141 9.39 11.96 -1.14
C ASP A 141 7.95 11.49 -0.94
N VAL A 142 7.40 11.82 0.23
CA VAL A 142 6.03 11.44 0.64
C VAL A 142 4.94 12.35 0.04
N SER A 143 5.31 13.43 -0.65
CA SER A 143 4.37 14.49 -1.06
C SER A 143 3.22 13.98 -1.95
N GLU A 144 3.51 13.10 -2.91
CA GLU A 144 2.47 12.51 -3.77
C GLU A 144 1.52 11.57 -2.99
N ALA A 145 2.04 10.80 -2.04
CA ALA A 145 1.21 9.95 -1.18
C ALA A 145 0.29 10.82 -0.29
N VAL A 146 0.81 11.91 0.25
CA VAL A 146 0.04 12.92 1.00
C VAL A 146 -1.04 13.55 0.11
N ARG A 147 -0.71 13.92 -1.13
CA ARG A 147 -1.67 14.47 -2.08
C ARG A 147 -2.81 13.50 -2.35
N HIS A 148 -2.51 12.23 -2.62
CA HIS A 148 -3.52 11.20 -2.88
C HIS A 148 -4.42 10.97 -1.65
N LEU A 149 -3.83 10.84 -0.46
CA LEU A 149 -4.60 10.68 0.78
C LEU A 149 -5.54 11.87 1.03
N ARG A 150 -5.03 13.10 0.87
CA ARG A 150 -5.85 14.32 1.02
C ARG A 150 -6.99 14.37 0.00
N THR A 151 -6.71 14.01 -1.26
CA THR A 151 -7.73 13.97 -2.31
C THR A 151 -8.85 13.00 -1.96
N ILE A 152 -8.51 11.75 -1.62
CA ILE A 152 -9.51 10.73 -1.26
C ILE A 152 -10.34 11.19 -0.05
N ARG A 153 -9.70 11.71 1.01
CA ARG A 153 -10.42 12.16 2.20
C ARG A 153 -11.28 13.39 1.97
N ALA A 154 -10.82 14.34 1.17
CA ALA A 154 -11.62 15.53 0.82
C ALA A 154 -12.86 15.15 -0.01
N GLU A 155 -12.71 14.22 -0.95
CA GLU A 155 -13.82 13.71 -1.76
C GLU A 155 -14.83 12.93 -0.90
N MET A 156 -14.38 12.09 0.04
CA MET A 156 -15.26 11.42 1.02
C MET A 156 -16.02 12.43 1.89
N ALA A 157 -15.34 13.45 2.41
CA ALA A 157 -15.97 14.50 3.22
C ALA A 157 -17.01 15.31 2.39
N ARG A 158 -16.73 15.58 1.11
CA ARG A 158 -17.67 16.22 0.18
C ARG A 158 -18.95 15.37 0.05
N LEU A 159 -18.82 14.07 -0.18
CA LEU A 159 -19.98 13.18 -0.30
C LEU A 159 -20.87 13.19 0.95
N SER A 160 -20.26 13.22 2.14
CA SER A 160 -21.01 13.23 3.42
C SER A 160 -21.83 14.51 3.63
N SER A 161 -21.58 15.58 2.86
CA SER A 161 -22.33 16.84 2.91
C SER A 161 -23.40 16.98 1.83
N MET A 162 -23.51 16.00 0.90
CA MET A 162 -24.42 16.05 -0.23
C MET A 162 -25.81 15.51 0.12
N SER A 163 -26.82 16.05 -0.55
CA SER A 163 -28.19 15.50 -0.54
C SER A 163 -28.27 14.21 -1.38
N PRO A 164 -29.29 13.35 -1.17
CA PRO A 164 -29.41 12.09 -1.90
C PRO A 164 -29.48 12.23 -3.42
N ASP A 165 -30.06 13.31 -3.94
CA ASP A 165 -30.14 13.58 -5.37
C ASP A 165 -28.79 14.03 -5.95
N GLU A 166 -28.00 14.79 -5.19
CA GLU A 166 -26.63 15.17 -5.59
C GLU A 166 -25.69 13.95 -5.67
N LEU A 167 -25.92 12.90 -4.88
CA LEU A 167 -25.10 11.69 -4.93
C LEU A 167 -25.21 10.95 -6.28
N TYR A 168 -26.34 11.06 -7.01
CA TYR A 168 -26.43 10.53 -8.38
C TYR A 168 -25.47 11.25 -9.34
N VAL A 169 -25.30 12.56 -9.17
CA VAL A 169 -24.37 13.36 -9.95
C VAL A 169 -22.93 13.00 -9.57
N ALA A 170 -22.64 12.94 -8.27
CA ALA A 170 -21.32 12.56 -7.77
C ALA A 170 -20.90 11.16 -8.25
N ALA A 171 -21.80 10.18 -8.29
CA ALA A 171 -21.51 8.84 -8.82
C ALA A 171 -21.09 8.87 -10.30
N LYS A 172 -21.74 9.71 -11.12
CA LYS A 172 -21.37 9.92 -12.53
C LYS A 172 -20.01 10.58 -12.66
N GLU A 173 -19.74 11.63 -11.87
CA GLU A 173 -18.46 12.36 -11.88
C GLU A 173 -17.30 11.44 -11.44
N LEU A 174 -17.51 10.66 -10.38
CA LEU A 174 -16.52 9.71 -9.87
C LEU A 174 -16.39 8.45 -10.75
N GLN A 175 -17.31 8.24 -11.69
CA GLN A 175 -17.40 7.01 -12.50
C GLN A 175 -17.42 5.75 -11.60
N ALA A 176 -18.22 5.80 -10.54
CA ALA A 176 -18.31 4.77 -9.53
C ALA A 176 -19.78 4.34 -9.30
N PRO A 177 -20.03 3.09 -8.84
CA PRO A 177 -21.36 2.63 -8.52
C PRO A 177 -22.03 3.50 -7.45
N TYR A 178 -23.30 3.83 -7.69
CA TYR A 178 -24.08 4.64 -6.76
C TYR A 178 -24.11 4.09 -5.34
N ASP A 179 -24.28 2.77 -5.19
CA ASP A 179 -24.38 2.13 -3.86
C ASP A 179 -23.12 2.34 -3.03
N LEU A 180 -21.94 2.25 -3.63
CA LEU A 180 -20.67 2.54 -2.95
C LEU A 180 -20.52 4.03 -2.62
N VAL A 181 -20.95 4.93 -3.52
CA VAL A 181 -20.93 6.37 -3.27
C VAL A 181 -21.87 6.73 -2.11
N ALA A 182 -23.07 6.14 -2.08
CA ALA A 182 -24.05 6.34 -1.02
C ALA A 182 -23.54 5.75 0.33
N GLU A 183 -22.86 4.61 0.31
CA GLU A 183 -22.24 4.03 1.49
C GLU A 183 -21.17 4.95 2.07
N VAL A 184 -20.25 5.45 1.24
CA VAL A 184 -19.21 6.40 1.68
C VAL A 184 -19.82 7.71 2.19
N ALA A 185 -20.86 8.24 1.53
CA ALA A 185 -21.57 9.42 2.00
C ALA A 185 -22.15 9.23 3.40
N ARG A 186 -22.71 8.06 3.69
CA ARG A 186 -23.32 7.70 4.96
C ARG A 186 -22.31 7.42 6.07
N THR A 187 -21.19 6.76 5.75
CA THR A 187 -20.20 6.30 6.75
C THR A 187 -19.05 7.28 6.94
N GLY A 188 -18.73 8.09 5.94
CA GLY A 188 -17.54 8.93 5.90
C GLY A 188 -16.24 8.14 5.68
N GLU A 189 -16.32 6.85 5.38
CA GLU A 189 -15.18 5.95 5.21
C GLU A 189 -15.35 5.04 3.98
N LEU A 190 -14.23 4.52 3.47
CA LEU A 190 -14.27 3.43 2.50
C LEU A 190 -14.75 2.13 3.17
N PRO A 191 -15.44 1.23 2.45
CA PRO A 191 -15.84 -0.08 2.99
C PRO A 191 -14.65 -1.03 3.20
N VAL A 192 -13.45 -0.64 2.79
CA VAL A 192 -12.19 -1.36 2.97
C VAL A 192 -11.14 -0.45 3.60
N VAL A 193 -10.05 -1.02 4.13
CA VAL A 193 -8.98 -0.23 4.76
C VAL A 193 -8.23 0.61 3.71
N LEU A 194 -7.83 1.82 4.14
CA LEU A 194 -7.05 2.77 3.34
C LEU A 194 -5.65 2.92 3.93
N PHE A 195 -4.65 2.36 3.24
CA PHE A 195 -3.24 2.50 3.59
C PHE A 195 -2.56 3.58 2.74
N VAL A 196 -1.41 4.03 3.19
CA VAL A 196 -0.54 4.94 2.42
C VAL A 196 0.71 4.21 1.96
N ALA A 197 1.06 4.41 0.70
CA ALA A 197 2.25 3.89 0.06
C ALA A 197 2.92 4.97 -0.80
N GLY A 198 4.24 4.85 -0.99
CA GLY A 198 5.04 5.69 -1.86
C GLY A 198 5.70 6.87 -1.14
N GLY A 199 7.01 6.82 -0.98
CA GLY A 199 7.82 7.93 -0.48
C GLY A 199 8.01 8.01 1.03
N VAL A 200 7.43 7.12 1.84
CA VAL A 200 7.68 7.07 3.29
C VAL A 200 9.11 6.62 3.55
N ALA A 201 9.93 7.48 4.13
CA ALA A 201 11.35 7.23 4.38
C ALA A 201 11.77 7.47 5.84
N THR A 202 10.97 8.17 6.63
CA THR A 202 11.28 8.52 8.01
C THR A 202 10.14 8.16 8.98
N PRO A 203 10.41 8.04 10.29
CA PRO A 203 9.37 7.90 11.30
C PRO A 203 8.34 9.04 11.27
N ALA A 204 8.80 10.27 11.02
CA ALA A 204 7.92 11.43 10.93
C ALA A 204 6.97 11.36 9.71
N ASP A 205 7.42 10.83 8.56
CA ASP A 205 6.54 10.62 7.40
C ASP A 205 5.43 9.63 7.72
N ALA A 206 5.77 8.52 8.37
CA ALA A 206 4.78 7.52 8.79
C ALA A 206 3.75 8.12 9.77
N ALA A 207 4.22 8.85 10.77
CA ALA A 207 3.34 9.53 11.71
C ALA A 207 2.45 10.59 11.03
N LEU A 208 3.00 11.36 10.09
CA LEU A 208 2.25 12.35 9.31
C LEU A 208 1.03 11.73 8.63
N VAL A 209 1.23 10.68 7.85
CA VAL A 209 0.13 10.08 7.10
C VAL A 209 -0.88 9.37 8.01
N MET A 210 -0.43 8.82 9.13
CA MET A 210 -1.32 8.24 10.15
C MET A 210 -2.19 9.33 10.80
N GLN A 211 -1.64 10.48 11.20
CA GLN A 211 -2.40 11.64 11.73
C GLN A 211 -3.37 12.19 10.68
N MET A 212 -3.06 12.07 9.41
CA MET A 212 -3.96 12.46 8.31
C MET A 212 -5.09 11.45 8.07
N GLY A 213 -5.13 10.33 8.81
CA GLY A 213 -6.19 9.33 8.80
C GLY A 213 -5.92 8.13 7.89
N ALA A 214 -4.66 7.85 7.54
CA ALA A 214 -4.29 6.55 7.02
C ALA A 214 -4.53 5.47 8.08
N GLN A 215 -4.85 4.27 7.60
CA GLN A 215 -5.10 3.12 8.48
C GLN A 215 -3.92 2.14 8.52
N GLY A 216 -2.77 2.56 8.02
CA GLY A 216 -1.50 1.87 8.00
C GLY A 216 -0.62 2.38 6.87
N VAL A 217 0.61 1.89 6.80
CA VAL A 217 1.59 2.33 5.80
C VAL A 217 2.27 1.15 5.12
N PHE A 218 2.62 1.34 3.85
CA PHE A 218 3.57 0.51 3.11
C PHE A 218 4.90 1.23 3.04
N VAL A 219 5.98 0.55 3.34
CA VAL A 219 7.34 1.10 3.26
C VAL A 219 8.27 0.06 2.65
N GLY A 220 8.97 0.43 1.60
CA GLY A 220 9.91 -0.47 0.93
C GLY A 220 11.31 0.14 0.84
N SER A 221 11.56 0.85 -0.24
CA SER A 221 12.87 1.47 -0.50
C SER A 221 13.32 2.39 0.65
N GLY A 222 12.40 3.07 1.32
CA GLY A 222 12.70 3.94 2.46
C GLY A 222 13.37 3.23 3.64
N ILE A 223 13.17 1.91 3.80
CA ILE A 223 13.84 1.08 4.81
C ILE A 223 15.11 0.47 4.23
N PHE A 224 14.99 -0.36 3.19
CA PHE A 224 16.09 -1.22 2.74
C PHE A 224 17.15 -0.52 1.88
N LYS A 225 16.90 0.73 1.47
CA LYS A 225 17.91 1.62 0.84
C LYS A 225 18.49 2.66 1.83
N SER A 226 18.16 2.56 3.12
CA SER A 226 18.72 3.43 4.16
C SER A 226 20.03 2.88 4.71
N GLY A 227 20.76 3.73 5.46
CA GLY A 227 22.03 3.34 6.05
C GLY A 227 21.95 2.30 7.17
N ASN A 228 20.76 2.12 7.80
CA ASN A 228 20.52 1.10 8.84
C ASN A 228 19.08 0.59 8.75
N PRO A 229 18.81 -0.41 7.90
CA PRO A 229 17.45 -0.91 7.67
C PRO A 229 16.74 -1.43 8.93
N ALA A 230 17.41 -2.21 9.78
CA ALA A 230 16.78 -2.79 10.97
C ALA A 230 16.32 -1.72 11.97
N ALA A 231 17.18 -0.75 12.29
CA ALA A 231 16.85 0.36 13.18
C ALA A 231 15.75 1.24 12.59
N ARG A 232 15.79 1.51 11.29
CA ARG A 232 14.78 2.31 10.59
C ARG A 232 13.44 1.61 10.55
N ALA A 233 13.41 0.32 10.27
CA ALA A 233 12.19 -0.49 10.29
C ALA A 233 11.50 -0.43 11.67
N ALA A 234 12.25 -0.69 12.74
CA ALA A 234 11.72 -0.63 14.10
C ALA A 234 11.22 0.78 14.47
N ALA A 235 11.95 1.83 14.07
CA ALA A 235 11.58 3.22 14.31
C ALA A 235 10.29 3.61 13.57
N ILE A 236 10.12 3.19 12.32
CA ILE A 236 8.90 3.44 11.53
C ILE A 236 7.70 2.70 12.11
N VAL A 237 7.86 1.43 12.52
CA VAL A 237 6.78 0.68 13.20
C VAL A 237 6.36 1.39 14.48
N LYS A 238 7.32 1.81 15.30
CA LYS A 238 7.01 2.52 16.55
C LYS A 238 6.32 3.86 16.30
N ALA A 239 6.77 4.64 15.34
CA ALA A 239 6.15 5.92 14.98
C ALA A 239 4.74 5.72 14.36
N THR A 240 4.51 4.64 13.62
CA THR A 240 3.18 4.31 13.09
C THR A 240 2.21 3.95 14.22
N THR A 241 2.68 3.26 15.26
CA THR A 241 1.85 2.87 16.41
C THR A 241 1.57 4.05 17.35
N ALA A 242 2.58 4.90 17.57
CA ALA A 242 2.51 6.06 18.47
C ALA A 242 2.52 7.38 17.68
N TYR A 243 1.75 7.41 16.58
CA TYR A 243 1.79 8.50 15.59
C TYR A 243 1.34 9.87 16.14
N ASP A 244 0.63 9.90 17.24
CA ASP A 244 0.13 11.10 17.93
C ASP A 244 0.98 11.52 19.14
N ASP A 245 2.11 10.84 19.40
CA ASP A 245 3.05 11.14 20.47
C ASP A 245 4.36 11.73 19.91
N PRO A 246 4.52 13.09 19.91
CA PRO A 246 5.72 13.74 19.39
C PRO A 246 7.01 13.37 20.10
N ASP A 247 6.96 13.08 21.41
CA ASP A 247 8.15 12.72 22.20
C ASP A 247 8.65 11.33 21.78
N THR A 248 7.74 10.37 21.60
CA THR A 248 8.08 9.04 21.05
C THR A 248 8.64 9.17 19.64
N ILE A 249 8.00 9.95 18.75
CA ILE A 249 8.48 10.14 17.36
C ILE A 249 9.88 10.76 17.35
N ALA A 250 10.11 11.80 18.16
CA ALA A 250 11.42 12.43 18.31
C ALA A 250 12.47 11.44 18.83
N GLY A 251 12.11 10.62 19.81
CA GLY A 251 12.98 9.60 20.38
C GLY A 251 13.46 8.57 19.34
N VAL A 252 12.53 7.98 18.59
CA VAL A 252 12.83 6.94 17.59
C VAL A 252 13.46 7.48 16.30
N SER A 253 13.42 8.79 16.08
CA SER A 253 14.06 9.43 14.91
C SER A 253 15.56 9.65 15.07
N ARG A 254 16.13 9.36 16.24
CA ARG A 254 17.55 9.62 16.51
C ARG A 254 18.45 8.50 16.02
N GLY A 255 19.60 8.86 15.45
CA GLY A 255 20.68 7.91 15.15
C GLY A 255 20.36 6.88 14.05
N LEU A 256 19.41 7.15 13.16
CA LEU A 256 18.98 6.22 12.12
C LEU A 256 19.88 6.20 10.88
N GLY A 257 20.93 7.02 10.83
CA GLY A 257 21.73 7.20 9.62
C GLY A 257 20.97 7.97 8.53
N GLU A 258 21.51 7.95 7.32
CA GLU A 258 20.91 8.65 6.19
C GLU A 258 19.55 8.03 5.81
N ALA A 259 18.56 8.88 5.61
CA ALA A 259 17.30 8.48 5.00
C ALA A 259 17.50 8.29 3.50
N MET A 260 16.61 7.52 2.86
CA MET A 260 16.58 7.44 1.42
C MET A 260 16.33 8.83 0.83
N VAL A 261 17.17 9.26 -0.07
CA VAL A 261 16.96 10.40 -0.96
C VAL A 261 16.26 9.93 -2.23
N GLY A 262 15.52 10.73 -2.91
CA GLY A 262 14.71 10.37 -4.05
C GLY A 262 15.45 9.65 -5.19
#